data_68a0818c950a0fedaf8ee83df7bfed3c
#
_entry.id   68a0818c950a0fedaf8ee83df7bfed3c
#
_cell.length_a   1.000
_cell.length_b   1.000
_cell.length_c   1.000
_cell.angle_alpha   90.00
_cell.angle_beta   90.00
_cell.angle_gamma   90.00
#
_symmetry.space_group_name_H-M   'P 1'
#
loop_
_entity.id
_entity.type
_entity.pdbx_description
1 polymer ?
#
loop_
_entity_poly.entity_id
_entity_poly.type
_entity_poly.pdbx_seq_one_letter_code
_entity_poly.pdbx_strand_id
1 'polypeptide(L)'
;MKLYPSRLNNQYEGSKIALYGLYPIFAIYIFRSFVHFLAENSGLVGIATIKEFPITDGLDPNNIIYLFASLWGATQVSLTMILLILFIKYKNLIPLIYLMCLLDQCLRLISGYLHSLGEDYYINTPPGVISNIPVLLYLIFIFYL
;
A
#
# COMPACT_ATOMS: atom_id res chain seq x y z
N MET A 1 11.98 21.57 4.86
CA MET A 1 10.69 21.30 5.56
C MET A 1 10.96 20.54 6.85
N LYS A 2 10.25 20.82 7.98
CA LYS A 2 10.46 20.07 9.23
C LYS A 2 9.63 18.79 9.21
N LEU A 3 10.26 17.64 9.43
CA LEU A 3 9.59 16.34 9.53
C LEU A 3 8.64 16.29 10.75
N TYR A 4 9.08 16.89 11.86
CA TYR A 4 8.33 16.98 13.10
C TYR A 4 8.13 18.46 13.47
N PRO A 5 6.95 19.04 13.20
CA PRO A 5 6.64 20.41 13.60
C PRO A 5 6.43 20.49 15.12
N SER A 6 6.79 21.63 15.71
CA SER A 6 6.61 21.86 17.16
C SER A 6 5.14 22.00 17.58
N ARG A 7 4.25 22.33 16.67
CA ARG A 7 2.80 22.42 16.85
C ARG A 7 2.09 21.84 15.64
N LEU A 8 1.07 21.03 15.88
CA LEU A 8 0.23 20.48 14.81
C LEU A 8 -0.79 21.52 14.37
N ASN A 9 -0.88 21.73 13.05
CA ASN A 9 -1.85 22.63 12.45
C ASN A 9 -2.21 22.20 11.01
N ASN A 10 -3.21 22.84 10.41
CA ASN A 10 -3.65 22.55 9.06
C ASN A 10 -3.03 23.47 7.99
N GLN A 11 -1.89 24.09 8.28
CA GLN A 11 -1.14 24.93 7.34
C GLN A 11 0.02 24.12 6.75
N TYR A 12 0.18 24.18 5.44
CA TYR A 12 1.26 23.53 4.73
C TYR A 12 2.07 24.59 3.99
N GLU A 13 3.32 24.74 4.38
CA GLU A 13 4.26 25.72 3.84
C GLU A 13 5.21 25.13 2.76
N GLY A 14 5.02 23.86 2.42
CA GLY A 14 5.84 23.17 1.43
C GLY A 14 5.31 23.31 -0.01
N SER A 15 5.87 22.52 -0.91
CA SER A 15 5.51 22.51 -2.32
C SER A 15 4.05 22.10 -2.55
N LYS A 16 3.31 22.85 -3.37
CA LYS A 16 1.97 22.46 -3.83
C LYS A 16 1.98 21.11 -4.55
N ILE A 17 3.09 20.80 -5.25
CA ILE A 17 3.25 19.48 -5.92
C ILE A 17 3.25 18.38 -4.88
N ALA A 18 3.94 18.55 -3.75
CA ALA A 18 3.92 17.59 -2.65
C ALA A 18 2.52 17.48 -2.00
N LEU A 19 1.80 18.58 -1.85
CA LEU A 19 0.42 18.54 -1.34
C LEU A 19 -0.50 17.72 -2.25
N TYR A 20 -0.51 18.04 -3.55
CA TYR A 20 -1.41 17.38 -4.51
C TYR A 20 -0.92 15.98 -4.91
N GLY A 21 0.37 15.72 -4.81
CA GLY A 21 0.96 14.42 -5.09
C GLY A 21 0.50 13.30 -4.16
N LEU A 22 -0.09 13.61 -2.99
CA LEU A 22 -0.69 12.61 -2.11
C LEU A 22 -2.03 12.04 -2.63
N TYR A 23 -2.77 12.79 -3.46
CA TYR A 23 -4.07 12.31 -3.94
C TYR A 23 -3.98 10.99 -4.74
N PRO A 24 -3.10 10.84 -5.74
CA PRO A 24 -2.97 9.56 -6.43
C PRO A 24 -2.48 8.44 -5.50
N ILE A 25 -1.61 8.72 -4.53
CA ILE A 25 -1.18 7.74 -3.54
C ILE A 25 -2.35 7.27 -2.68
N PHE A 26 -3.16 8.19 -2.16
CA PHE A 26 -4.36 7.84 -1.40
C PHE A 26 -5.37 7.05 -2.24
N ALA A 27 -5.57 7.41 -3.51
CA ALA A 27 -6.47 6.66 -4.40
C ALA A 27 -6.02 5.20 -4.53
N ILE A 28 -4.72 4.96 -4.75
CA ILE A 28 -4.13 3.61 -4.82
C ILE A 28 -4.28 2.89 -3.47
N TYR A 29 -3.98 3.54 -2.35
CA TYR A 29 -4.06 2.93 -1.02
C TYR A 29 -5.50 2.56 -0.66
N ILE A 30 -6.46 3.45 -0.89
CA ILE A 30 -7.89 3.20 -0.65
C ILE A 30 -8.33 2.00 -1.50
N PHE A 31 -8.15 2.08 -2.82
CA PHE A 31 -8.57 1.01 -3.72
C PHE A 31 -8.00 -0.35 -3.29
N ARG A 32 -6.68 -0.42 -3.14
CA ARG A 32 -6.00 -1.68 -2.84
C ARG A 32 -6.38 -2.24 -1.47
N SER A 33 -6.40 -1.40 -0.43
CA SER A 33 -6.70 -1.85 0.93
C SER A 33 -8.12 -2.39 1.06
N PHE A 34 -9.10 -1.72 0.44
CA PHE A 34 -10.48 -2.19 0.47
C PHE A 34 -10.69 -3.46 -0.36
N VAL A 35 -10.03 -3.60 -1.50
CA VAL A 35 -10.12 -4.84 -2.28
C VAL A 35 -9.51 -6.01 -1.50
N HIS A 36 -8.30 -5.84 -0.91
CA HIS A 36 -7.71 -6.92 -0.11
C HIS A 36 -8.52 -7.25 1.14
N PHE A 37 -9.23 -6.29 1.72
CA PHE A 37 -10.03 -6.52 2.92
C PHE A 37 -11.39 -7.16 2.62
N LEU A 38 -12.09 -6.72 1.55
CA LEU A 38 -13.50 -7.04 1.33
C LEU A 38 -13.77 -8.05 0.22
N ALA A 39 -12.85 -8.20 -0.75
CA ALA A 39 -13.07 -9.15 -1.85
C ALA A 39 -13.05 -10.60 -1.33
N GLU A 40 -13.88 -11.46 -1.89
CA GLU A 40 -14.03 -12.87 -1.53
C GLU A 40 -12.69 -13.63 -1.53
N ASN A 41 -11.87 -13.42 -2.55
CA ASN A 41 -10.52 -13.98 -2.66
C ASN A 41 -9.43 -13.00 -2.21
N SER A 42 -9.81 -11.99 -1.41
CA SER A 42 -8.93 -10.91 -0.95
C SER A 42 -8.11 -10.23 -2.07
N GLY A 43 -8.65 -10.22 -3.30
CA GLY A 43 -8.00 -9.63 -4.46
C GLY A 43 -6.77 -10.40 -4.97
N LEU A 44 -6.49 -11.58 -4.44
CA LEU A 44 -5.29 -12.34 -4.80
C LEU A 44 -5.35 -12.85 -6.24
N VAL A 45 -6.49 -13.36 -6.67
CA VAL A 45 -6.67 -13.83 -8.06
C VAL A 45 -6.80 -12.64 -9.02
N GLY A 46 -7.63 -11.65 -8.67
CA GLY A 46 -7.95 -10.54 -9.57
C GLY A 46 -6.85 -9.49 -9.71
N ILE A 47 -6.22 -9.06 -8.60
CA ILE A 47 -5.22 -7.99 -8.60
C ILE A 47 -3.80 -8.55 -8.50
N ALA A 48 -3.56 -9.49 -7.57
CA ALA A 48 -2.24 -10.07 -7.40
C ALA A 48 -1.95 -11.18 -8.42
N THR A 49 -2.95 -11.61 -9.22
CA THR A 49 -2.84 -12.61 -10.28
C THR A 49 -2.22 -13.95 -9.83
N ILE A 50 -2.43 -14.29 -8.54
CA ILE A 50 -1.94 -15.54 -7.95
C ILE A 50 -2.88 -16.68 -8.38
N LYS A 51 -2.31 -17.81 -8.78
CA LYS A 51 -3.05 -19.02 -9.09
C LYS A 51 -3.66 -19.62 -7.83
N GLU A 52 -4.87 -20.13 -7.94
CA GLU A 52 -5.49 -20.91 -6.86
C GLU A 52 -4.86 -22.29 -6.77
N PHE A 53 -4.73 -22.78 -5.55
CA PHE A 53 -4.27 -24.14 -5.29
C PHE A 53 -5.41 -25.13 -5.45
N PRO A 54 -5.12 -26.36 -5.94
CA PRO A 54 -6.15 -27.39 -6.06
C PRO A 54 -6.66 -27.83 -4.68
N ILE A 55 -7.96 -28.07 -4.61
CA ILE A 55 -8.59 -28.65 -3.42
C ILE A 55 -8.09 -30.11 -3.24
N THR A 56 -7.59 -30.44 -2.06
CA THR A 56 -7.07 -31.77 -1.73
C THR A 56 -7.77 -32.29 -0.50
N ASP A 57 -8.25 -33.52 -0.57
CA ASP A 57 -8.94 -34.24 0.53
C ASP A 57 -10.13 -33.44 1.14
N GLY A 58 -10.85 -32.69 0.31
CA GLY A 58 -11.99 -31.87 0.72
C GLY A 58 -11.64 -30.58 1.47
N LEU A 59 -10.36 -30.25 1.62
CA LEU A 59 -9.88 -29.00 2.19
C LEU A 59 -9.41 -28.08 1.08
N ASP A 60 -9.90 -26.83 1.11
CA ASP A 60 -9.46 -25.76 0.23
C ASP A 60 -8.37 -24.91 0.92
N PRO A 61 -7.09 -25.05 0.50
CA PRO A 61 -5.98 -24.29 1.09
C PRO A 61 -6.08 -22.78 0.80
N ASN A 62 -6.83 -22.39 -0.23
CA ASN A 62 -6.98 -20.99 -0.61
C ASN A 62 -7.70 -20.18 0.49
N ASN A 63 -8.61 -20.79 1.23
CA ASN A 63 -9.32 -20.13 2.32
C ASN A 63 -8.38 -19.58 3.41
N ILE A 64 -7.32 -20.31 3.74
CA ILE A 64 -6.30 -19.84 4.70
C ILE A 64 -5.52 -18.66 4.11
N ILE A 65 -5.16 -18.75 2.83
CA ILE A 65 -4.42 -17.69 2.13
C ILE A 65 -5.28 -16.43 2.05
N TYR A 66 -6.56 -16.54 1.72
CA TYR A 66 -7.51 -15.44 1.65
C TYR A 66 -7.71 -14.79 3.02
N LEU A 67 -7.80 -15.59 4.09
CA LEU A 67 -7.88 -15.06 5.45
C LEU A 67 -6.66 -14.19 5.79
N PHE A 68 -5.44 -14.68 5.58
CA PHE A 68 -4.23 -13.90 5.87
C PHE A 68 -4.12 -12.65 4.99
N ALA A 69 -4.48 -12.74 3.72
CA ALA A 69 -4.50 -11.59 2.83
C ALA A 69 -5.56 -10.56 3.25
N SER A 70 -6.73 -10.98 3.74
CA SER A 70 -7.77 -10.09 4.27
C SER A 70 -7.32 -9.42 5.58
N LEU A 71 -6.68 -10.13 6.50
CA LEU A 71 -6.09 -9.55 7.71
C LEU A 71 -5.03 -8.51 7.38
N TRP A 72 -4.18 -8.77 6.38
CA TRP A 72 -3.27 -7.77 5.86
C TRP A 72 -4.02 -6.58 5.23
N GLY A 73 -5.08 -6.83 4.47
CA GLY A 73 -5.97 -5.80 3.94
C GLY A 73 -6.56 -4.90 5.03
N ALA A 74 -7.04 -5.47 6.12
CA ALA A 74 -7.56 -4.73 7.28
C ALA A 74 -6.49 -3.83 7.90
N THR A 75 -5.26 -4.31 8.04
CA THR A 75 -4.13 -3.48 8.51
C THR A 75 -3.85 -2.32 7.56
N GLN A 76 -3.91 -2.55 6.25
CA GLN A 76 -3.74 -1.52 5.23
C GLN A 76 -4.89 -0.47 5.28
N VAL A 77 -6.14 -0.88 5.52
CA VAL A 77 -7.26 0.04 5.74
C VAL A 77 -6.97 0.94 6.94
N SER A 78 -6.53 0.36 8.06
CA SER A 78 -6.20 1.10 9.28
C SER A 78 -5.10 2.13 9.04
N LEU A 79 -4.02 1.75 8.39
CA LEU A 79 -2.92 2.66 8.01
C LEU A 79 -3.45 3.78 7.11
N THR A 80 -4.20 3.45 6.06
CA THR A 80 -4.76 4.42 5.11
C THR A 80 -5.65 5.43 5.82
N MET A 81 -6.51 4.98 6.74
CA MET A 81 -7.38 5.86 7.52
C MET A 81 -6.60 6.82 8.41
N ILE A 82 -5.55 6.33 9.10
CA ILE A 82 -4.67 7.19 9.91
C ILE A 82 -4.00 8.26 9.04
N LEU A 83 -3.42 7.87 7.91
CA LEU A 83 -2.75 8.82 7.00
C LEU A 83 -3.72 9.86 6.42
N LEU A 84 -4.96 9.46 6.09
CA LEU A 84 -6.01 10.37 5.64
C LEU A 84 -6.42 11.36 6.72
N ILE A 85 -6.59 10.92 7.97
CA ILE A 85 -6.91 11.81 9.10
C ILE A 85 -5.78 12.83 9.30
N LEU A 86 -4.52 12.38 9.26
CA LEU A 86 -3.36 13.28 9.35
C LEU A 86 -3.36 14.30 8.20
N PHE A 87 -3.61 13.86 6.97
CA PHE A 87 -3.65 14.72 5.79
C PHE A 87 -4.77 15.77 5.86
N ILE A 88 -5.95 15.39 6.35
CA ILE A 88 -7.11 16.30 6.44
C ILE A 88 -6.94 17.29 7.59
N LYS A 89 -6.45 16.84 8.75
CA LYS A 89 -6.42 17.63 9.98
C LYS A 89 -5.10 18.36 10.22
N TYR A 90 -3.98 17.81 9.75
CA TYR A 90 -2.63 18.26 10.09
C TYR A 90 -1.73 18.30 8.87
N LYS A 91 -2.00 19.22 7.94
CA LYS A 91 -1.24 19.33 6.69
C LYS A 91 0.25 19.60 6.88
N ASN A 92 0.64 20.17 8.02
CA ASN A 92 2.06 20.32 8.34
C ASN A 92 2.78 18.99 8.64
N LEU A 93 2.05 17.84 8.70
CA LEU A 93 2.61 16.50 8.76
C LEU A 93 2.77 15.81 7.39
N ILE A 94 2.53 16.50 6.28
CA ILE A 94 2.71 15.93 4.93
C ILE A 94 4.09 15.27 4.76
N PRO A 95 5.22 15.81 5.25
CA PRO A 95 6.52 15.12 5.16
C PRO A 95 6.52 13.77 5.90
N LEU A 96 5.89 13.71 7.06
CA LEU A 96 5.77 12.47 7.82
C LEU A 96 4.88 11.46 7.07
N ILE A 97 3.80 11.90 6.43
CA ILE A 97 2.94 11.04 5.61
C ILE A 97 3.76 10.42 4.48
N TYR A 98 4.56 11.21 3.76
CA TYR A 98 5.45 10.68 2.71
C TYR A 98 6.49 9.70 3.25
N LEU A 99 7.07 10.00 4.42
CA LEU A 99 8.02 9.08 5.06
C LEU A 99 7.35 7.74 5.40
N MET A 100 6.12 7.76 5.90
CA MET A 100 5.35 6.53 6.18
C MET A 100 5.02 5.75 4.91
N CYS A 101 4.65 6.45 3.82
CA CYS A 101 4.43 5.81 2.53
C CYS A 101 5.72 5.21 1.95
N LEU A 102 6.86 5.89 2.10
CA LEU A 102 8.17 5.38 1.71
C LEU A 102 8.55 4.12 2.50
N LEU A 103 8.33 4.15 3.83
CA LEU A 103 8.59 3.00 4.69
C LEU A 103 7.72 1.80 4.28
N ASP A 104 6.40 2.00 4.10
CA ASP A 104 5.50 0.93 3.62
C ASP A 104 5.99 0.35 2.29
N GLN A 105 6.37 1.20 1.34
CA GLN A 105 6.87 0.76 0.03
C GLN A 105 8.20 0.01 0.12
N CYS A 106 9.14 0.45 0.96
CA CYS A 106 10.41 -0.24 1.19
C CYS A 106 10.18 -1.61 1.85
N LEU A 107 9.34 -1.67 2.89
CA LEU A 107 9.03 -2.94 3.58
C LEU A 107 8.35 -3.93 2.63
N ARG A 108 7.51 -3.45 1.73
CA ARG A 108 6.87 -4.26 0.68
C ARG A 108 7.89 -4.85 -0.29
N LEU A 109 8.87 -4.06 -0.74
CA LEU A 109 9.96 -4.55 -1.59
C LEU A 109 10.84 -5.57 -0.87
N ILE A 110 11.17 -5.31 0.39
CA ILE A 110 11.94 -6.25 1.23
C ILE A 110 11.16 -7.56 1.40
N SER A 111 9.87 -7.50 1.71
CA SER A 111 9.02 -8.69 1.82
C SER A 111 8.98 -9.49 0.53
N GLY A 112 8.81 -8.82 -0.62
CA GLY A 112 8.83 -9.47 -1.93
C GLY A 112 10.18 -10.11 -2.27
N TYR A 113 11.28 -9.56 -1.78
CA TYR A 113 12.62 -10.14 -1.93
C TYR A 113 12.82 -11.36 -1.02
N LEU A 114 12.45 -11.24 0.25
CA LEU A 114 12.64 -12.31 1.26
C LEU A 114 11.72 -13.51 1.01
N HIS A 115 10.53 -13.27 0.46
CA HIS A 115 9.49 -14.28 0.24
C HIS A 115 9.06 -14.28 -1.22
N SER A 116 10.03 -14.29 -2.14
CA SER A 116 9.75 -14.27 -3.56
C SER A 116 9.02 -15.55 -4.00
N LEU A 117 7.92 -15.37 -4.73
CA LEU A 117 7.22 -16.46 -5.40
C LEU A 117 7.80 -16.65 -6.80
N GLY A 118 7.98 -17.91 -7.22
CA GLY A 118 8.34 -18.24 -8.59
C GLY A 118 7.23 -17.90 -9.59
N GLU A 119 7.57 -17.79 -10.86
CA GLU A 119 6.61 -17.47 -11.94
C GLU A 119 5.44 -18.45 -12.03
N ASP A 120 5.66 -19.69 -11.62
CA ASP A 120 4.65 -20.75 -11.62
C ASP A 120 3.44 -20.43 -10.73
N TYR A 121 3.61 -19.57 -9.73
CA TYR A 121 2.54 -19.13 -8.81
C TYR A 121 1.64 -18.04 -9.38
N TYR A 122 2.00 -17.45 -10.53
CA TYR A 122 1.25 -16.34 -11.11
C TYR A 122 0.53 -16.73 -12.40
N ILE A 123 -0.65 -16.15 -12.62
CA ILE A 123 -1.35 -16.22 -13.92
C ILE A 123 -0.68 -15.27 -14.91
N ASN A 124 -0.36 -14.05 -14.44
CA ASN A 124 0.34 -13.00 -15.17
C ASN A 124 1.23 -12.24 -14.20
N THR A 125 2.14 -11.39 -14.71
CA THR A 125 2.94 -10.50 -13.85
C THR A 125 2.02 -9.55 -13.07
N PRO A 126 2.04 -9.59 -11.72
CA PRO A 126 1.16 -8.74 -10.91
C PRO A 126 1.38 -7.25 -11.17
N PRO A 127 0.32 -6.43 -11.31
CA PRO A 127 0.45 -4.98 -11.42
C PRO A 127 1.26 -4.36 -10.29
N GLY A 128 1.16 -4.93 -9.08
CA GLY A 128 1.94 -4.50 -7.91
C GLY A 128 3.45 -4.65 -8.12
N VAL A 129 3.90 -5.73 -8.76
CA VAL A 129 5.32 -5.95 -9.07
C VAL A 129 5.82 -4.89 -10.05
N ILE A 130 5.04 -4.63 -11.11
CA ILE A 130 5.39 -3.63 -12.14
C ILE A 130 5.43 -2.22 -11.55
N SER A 131 4.49 -1.88 -10.67
CA SER A 131 4.34 -0.53 -10.10
C SER A 131 5.25 -0.23 -8.92
N ASN A 132 5.84 -1.22 -8.26
CA ASN A 132 6.61 -1.03 -7.04
C ASN A 132 7.77 -0.03 -7.20
N ILE A 133 8.59 -0.18 -8.23
CA ILE A 133 9.73 0.73 -8.48
C ILE A 133 9.26 2.12 -8.93
N PRO A 134 8.35 2.27 -9.91
CA PRO A 134 7.78 3.58 -10.25
C PRO A 134 7.18 4.34 -9.05
N VAL A 135 6.42 3.66 -8.20
CA VAL A 135 5.83 4.28 -7.00
C VAL A 135 6.91 4.70 -6.01
N LEU A 136 7.93 3.86 -5.79
CA LEU A 136 9.06 4.23 -4.92
C LEU A 136 9.78 5.47 -5.41
N LEU A 137 10.13 5.51 -6.71
CA LEU A 137 10.79 6.68 -7.31
C LEU A 137 9.93 7.93 -7.23
N TYR A 138 8.63 7.81 -7.47
CA TYR A 138 7.67 8.90 -7.30
C TYR A 138 7.66 9.44 -5.86
N LEU A 139 7.56 8.56 -4.87
CA LEU A 139 7.55 8.95 -3.46
C LEU A 139 8.86 9.64 -3.05
N ILE A 140 10.02 9.13 -3.50
CA ILE A 140 11.32 9.74 -3.25
C ILE A 140 11.37 11.14 -3.87
N PHE A 141 11.00 11.26 -5.16
CA PHE A 141 11.03 12.53 -5.87
C PHE A 141 10.18 13.60 -5.17
N ILE A 142 8.94 13.26 -4.81
CA ILE A 142 8.03 14.20 -4.15
C ILE A 142 8.51 14.53 -2.73
N PHE A 143 9.12 13.59 -2.01
CA PHE A 143 9.63 13.81 -0.65
C PHE A 143 10.75 14.85 -0.63
N TYR A 144 11.55 14.94 -1.70
CA TYR A 144 12.64 15.92 -1.82
C TYR A 144 12.17 17.32 -2.27
N LEU A 145 10.91 17.49 -2.70
CA LEU A 145 10.33 18.79 -3.08
C LEU A 145 9.83 19.60 -1.87
#